data_3df5d763b0011f2c93bd6502346e3d30
#
_entry.id   3df5d763b0011f2c93bd6502346e3d30
#
_cell.length_a   1.000
_cell.length_b   1.000
_cell.length_c   1.000
_cell.angle_alpha   90.00
_cell.angle_beta   90.00
_cell.angle_gamma   90.00
#
_symmetry.space_group_name_H-M   'P 1'
#
loop_
_entity.id
_entity.type
_entity.pdbx_description
1 polymer ?
#
loop_
_entity_poly.entity_id
_entity_poly.type
_entity_poly.pdbx_seq_one_letter_code
_entity_poly.pdbx_strand_id
1 'polypeptide(L)'
;MVLALVVAMALSFLMFHFAIPIMKVHTDLAAGLAGKLDLPIVGWKPVGVFPGIEPASAPITSVPRFEEVGTGARVAWLVTVVGLSLVALRFQLIRSLLVFLIVLLLASAAVNSMFERYEFDAGVFGQIWYRQAMLVWILLPWFTSLLFLIFQPRVVEGLGWILLSQIYSFVFSIIRMVFAMGVLHHSGLLFFPTVWFLVGTLGELIFLLQFYSISIHRATGKQFQARASWASSS
;
A
#
# COMPACT_ATOMS: atom_id res chain seq x y z
N MET A 1 12.09 22.45 -13.10
CA MET A 1 12.45 22.04 -11.74
C MET A 1 11.77 22.88 -10.66
N VAL A 2 11.87 24.22 -10.68
CA VAL A 2 11.22 25.09 -9.66
C VAL A 2 9.72 24.84 -9.53
N LEU A 3 9.00 24.78 -10.65
CA LEU A 3 7.55 24.50 -10.66
C LEU A 3 7.23 23.16 -9.99
N ALA A 4 8.02 22.11 -10.25
CA ALA A 4 7.81 20.79 -9.63
C ALA A 4 7.96 20.86 -8.10
N LEU A 5 8.93 21.61 -7.61
CA LEU A 5 9.12 21.81 -6.17
C LEU A 5 7.96 22.60 -5.55
N VAL A 6 7.51 23.67 -6.21
CA VAL A 6 6.37 24.48 -5.74
C VAL A 6 5.09 23.65 -5.67
N VAL A 7 4.81 22.86 -6.71
CA VAL A 7 3.64 21.98 -6.73
C VAL A 7 3.75 20.90 -5.65
N ALA A 8 4.92 20.28 -5.49
CA ALA A 8 5.16 19.29 -4.44
C ALA A 8 4.92 19.87 -3.04
N MET A 9 5.47 21.02 -2.75
CA MET A 9 5.29 21.72 -1.47
C MET A 9 3.83 22.07 -1.22
N ALA A 10 3.15 22.65 -2.22
CA ALA A 10 1.73 23.03 -2.10
C ALA A 10 0.84 21.83 -1.84
N LEU A 11 1.01 20.73 -2.58
CA LEU A 11 0.24 19.52 -2.39
C LEU A 11 0.54 18.82 -1.06
N SER A 12 1.83 18.75 -0.66
CA SER A 12 2.19 18.18 0.65
C SER A 12 1.63 18.98 1.80
N PHE A 13 1.67 20.31 1.70
CA PHE A 13 1.03 21.20 2.69
C PHE A 13 -0.47 21.00 2.74
N LEU A 14 -1.13 20.89 1.58
CA LEU A 14 -2.56 20.61 1.49
C LEU A 14 -2.90 19.26 2.15
N MET A 15 -2.15 18.20 1.83
CA MET A 15 -2.34 16.87 2.43
C MET A 15 -2.12 16.91 3.94
N PHE A 16 -1.12 17.64 4.43
CA PHE A 16 -0.88 17.82 5.85
C PHE A 16 -2.02 18.59 6.53
N HIS A 17 -2.47 19.69 5.93
CA HIS A 17 -3.56 20.53 6.47
C HIS A 17 -4.89 19.76 6.55
N PHE A 18 -5.19 18.94 5.55
CA PHE A 18 -6.39 18.13 5.50
C PHE A 18 -6.18 16.68 5.99
N ALA A 19 -5.08 16.40 6.70
CA ALA A 19 -4.75 15.05 7.17
C ALA A 19 -5.90 14.40 7.95
N ILE A 20 -6.47 15.10 8.93
CA ILE A 20 -7.56 14.59 9.79
C ILE A 20 -8.82 14.25 8.98
N PRO A 21 -9.42 15.19 8.19
CA PRO A 21 -10.59 14.86 7.39
C PRO A 21 -10.33 13.77 6.36
N ILE A 22 -9.16 13.74 5.73
CA ILE A 22 -8.78 12.67 4.79
C ILE A 22 -8.73 11.33 5.51
N MET A 23 -8.11 11.26 6.69
CA MET A 23 -8.06 10.04 7.49
C MET A 23 -9.44 9.58 7.94
N LYS A 24 -10.30 10.50 8.34
CA LYS A 24 -11.67 10.15 8.74
C LYS A 24 -12.44 9.53 7.57
N VAL A 25 -12.41 10.15 6.40
CA VAL A 25 -13.04 9.59 5.19
C VAL A 25 -12.46 8.23 4.84
N HIS A 26 -11.12 8.08 4.89
CA HIS A 26 -10.47 6.80 4.64
C HIS A 26 -10.93 5.71 5.61
N THR A 27 -11.02 6.04 6.90
CA THR A 27 -11.44 5.14 7.96
C THR A 27 -12.89 4.70 7.80
N ASP A 28 -13.79 5.66 7.53
CA ASP A 28 -15.21 5.41 7.32
C ASP A 28 -15.44 4.51 6.09
N LEU A 29 -14.70 4.76 5.00
CA LEU A 29 -14.76 3.93 3.79
C LEU A 29 -14.19 2.53 4.04
N ALA A 30 -13.06 2.41 4.75
CA ALA A 30 -12.48 1.12 5.10
C ALA A 30 -13.42 0.30 5.99
N ALA A 31 -14.03 0.93 7.00
CA ALA A 31 -15.01 0.28 7.87
C ALA A 31 -16.28 -0.13 7.11
N GLY A 32 -16.79 0.73 6.23
CA GLY A 32 -17.94 0.42 5.39
C GLY A 32 -17.67 -0.75 4.44
N LEU A 33 -16.47 -0.83 3.87
CA LEU A 33 -16.07 -1.94 3.01
C LEU A 33 -15.86 -3.23 3.82
N ALA A 34 -15.23 -3.15 4.99
CA ALA A 34 -15.05 -4.28 5.89
C ALA A 34 -16.41 -4.85 6.33
N GLY A 35 -17.38 -3.99 6.67
CA GLY A 35 -18.74 -4.41 7.00
C GLY A 35 -19.46 -5.14 5.85
N LYS A 36 -19.25 -4.72 4.59
CA LYS A 36 -19.80 -5.41 3.41
C LYS A 36 -19.16 -6.79 3.17
N LEU A 37 -17.98 -7.02 3.70
CA LEU A 37 -17.25 -8.29 3.63
C LEU A 37 -17.42 -9.14 4.90
N ASP A 38 -18.37 -8.80 5.76
CA ASP A 38 -18.64 -9.45 7.03
C ASP A 38 -17.43 -9.57 7.96
N LEU A 39 -16.48 -8.63 7.84
CA LEU A 39 -15.32 -8.58 8.72
C LEU A 39 -15.71 -7.90 10.04
N PRO A 40 -15.57 -8.58 11.19
CA PRO A 40 -15.97 -8.01 12.48
C PRO A 40 -15.02 -6.86 12.87
N ILE A 41 -15.60 -5.69 13.09
CA ILE A 41 -14.90 -4.57 13.71
C ILE A 41 -15.19 -4.65 15.21
N VAL A 42 -14.18 -5.03 15.99
CA VAL A 42 -14.30 -5.23 17.46
C VAL A 42 -14.06 -3.96 18.26
N GLY A 43 -13.55 -2.91 17.62
CA GLY A 43 -13.29 -1.64 18.29
C GLY A 43 -12.65 -0.59 17.40
N TRP A 44 -12.34 0.56 18.02
CA TRP A 44 -11.67 1.69 17.39
C TRP A 44 -10.51 2.13 18.28
N LYS A 45 -9.36 2.38 17.70
CA LYS A 45 -8.19 2.84 18.42
C LYS A 45 -7.70 4.19 17.89
N PRO A 46 -7.44 5.17 18.77
CA PRO A 46 -6.94 6.46 18.33
C PRO A 46 -5.55 6.31 17.68
N VAL A 47 -5.36 6.92 16.51
CA VAL A 47 -4.10 6.93 15.76
C VAL A 47 -3.56 8.34 15.70
N GLY A 48 -2.58 8.65 16.52
CA GLY A 48 -1.81 9.89 16.41
C GLY A 48 -0.78 9.77 15.28
N VAL A 49 -0.97 10.52 14.20
CA VAL A 49 -0.03 10.52 13.06
C VAL A 49 1.15 11.42 13.33
N PHE A 50 0.89 12.58 13.92
CA PHE A 50 1.91 13.56 14.28
C PHE A 50 1.69 14.08 15.69
N PRO A 51 2.76 14.47 16.42
CA PRO A 51 2.63 15.15 17.71
C PRO A 51 1.80 16.43 17.56
N GLY A 52 0.81 16.63 18.45
CA GLY A 52 -0.04 17.83 18.47
C GLY A 52 -1.21 17.83 17.48
N ILE A 53 -1.42 16.78 16.70
CA ILE A 53 -2.60 16.60 15.86
C ILE A 53 -3.54 15.61 16.54
N GLU A 54 -4.84 15.96 16.58
CA GLU A 54 -5.86 15.06 17.14
C GLU A 54 -5.81 13.68 16.48
N PRO A 55 -5.93 12.61 17.30
CA PRO A 55 -5.87 11.27 16.75
C PRO A 55 -7.11 10.97 15.90
N ALA A 56 -6.88 10.42 14.72
CA ALA A 56 -7.94 9.74 13.98
C ALA A 56 -8.18 8.35 14.59
N SER A 57 -9.34 7.77 14.36
CA SER A 57 -9.67 6.44 14.87
C SER A 57 -9.48 5.40 13.78
N ALA A 58 -8.75 4.32 14.06
CA ALA A 58 -8.59 3.18 13.17
C ALA A 58 -9.52 2.02 13.59
N PRO A 59 -10.19 1.35 12.65
CA PRO A 59 -10.97 0.16 12.95
C PRO A 59 -10.04 -0.99 13.33
N ILE A 60 -10.44 -1.76 14.33
CA ILE A 60 -9.74 -2.94 14.83
C ILE A 60 -10.56 -4.17 14.48
N THR A 61 -9.94 -5.18 13.85
CA THR A 61 -10.53 -6.49 13.66
C THR A 61 -10.05 -7.47 14.74
N SER A 62 -10.84 -8.51 15.00
CA SER A 62 -10.40 -9.61 15.83
C SER A 62 -9.27 -10.39 15.15
N VAL A 63 -8.24 -10.74 15.92
CA VAL A 63 -7.14 -11.57 15.45
C VAL A 63 -7.16 -12.87 16.24
N PRO A 64 -7.39 -14.01 15.58
CA PRO A 64 -7.41 -15.30 16.24
C PRO A 64 -6.02 -15.68 16.76
N ARG A 65 -5.95 -16.33 17.91
CA ARG A 65 -4.72 -16.98 18.40
C ARG A 65 -4.32 -18.10 17.44
N PHE A 66 -3.06 -18.51 17.46
CA PHE A 66 -2.56 -19.58 16.58
C PHE A 66 -3.39 -20.88 16.69
N GLU A 67 -3.82 -21.23 17.91
CA GLU A 67 -4.65 -22.40 18.15
C GLU A 67 -6.06 -22.29 17.56
N GLU A 68 -6.58 -21.07 17.50
CA GLU A 68 -7.92 -20.75 16.98
C GLU A 68 -7.91 -20.63 15.45
N VAL A 69 -6.72 -20.49 14.83
CA VAL A 69 -6.60 -20.43 13.36
C VAL A 69 -7.10 -21.74 12.75
N GLY A 70 -8.09 -21.63 11.88
CA GLY A 70 -8.74 -22.78 11.25
C GLY A 70 -7.75 -23.69 10.49
N THR A 71 -8.03 -24.98 10.48
CA THR A 71 -7.18 -25.99 9.79
C THR A 71 -6.95 -25.63 8.32
N GLY A 72 -7.96 -25.06 7.65
CA GLY A 72 -7.82 -24.60 6.26
C GLY A 72 -6.73 -23.56 6.05
N ALA A 73 -6.61 -22.56 6.96
CA ALA A 73 -5.58 -21.54 6.88
C ALA A 73 -4.17 -22.11 7.15
N ARG A 74 -4.05 -23.06 8.09
CA ARG A 74 -2.77 -23.77 8.36
C ARG A 74 -2.33 -24.60 7.15
N VAL A 75 -3.26 -25.34 6.53
CA VAL A 75 -2.99 -26.11 5.31
C VAL A 75 -2.61 -25.18 4.17
N ALA A 76 -3.33 -24.08 3.95
CA ALA A 76 -3.01 -23.08 2.95
C ALA A 76 -1.62 -22.48 3.16
N TRP A 77 -1.25 -22.19 4.40
CA TRP A 77 0.08 -21.71 4.75
C TRP A 77 1.17 -22.74 4.38
N LEU A 78 0.99 -24.01 4.76
CA LEU A 78 1.93 -25.09 4.43
C LEU A 78 2.07 -25.24 2.91
N VAL A 79 0.97 -25.28 2.18
CA VAL A 79 0.95 -25.38 0.71
C VAL A 79 1.67 -24.18 0.08
N THR A 80 1.46 -22.99 0.63
CA THR A 80 2.14 -21.76 0.16
C THR A 80 3.66 -21.86 0.36
N VAL A 81 4.13 -22.27 1.54
CA VAL A 81 5.56 -22.43 1.82
C VAL A 81 6.19 -23.47 0.90
N VAL A 82 5.55 -24.64 0.75
CA VAL A 82 6.03 -25.70 -0.14
C VAL A 82 6.02 -25.22 -1.60
N GLY A 83 4.93 -24.62 -2.06
CA GLY A 83 4.80 -24.10 -3.43
C GLY A 83 5.87 -23.05 -3.76
N LEU A 84 6.05 -22.06 -2.88
CA LEU A 84 7.10 -21.05 -3.05
C LEU A 84 8.51 -21.67 -3.06
N SER A 85 8.76 -22.71 -2.25
CA SER A 85 10.03 -23.43 -2.23
C SER A 85 10.31 -24.12 -3.55
N LEU A 86 9.31 -24.82 -4.11
CA LEU A 86 9.42 -25.48 -5.41
C LEU A 86 9.66 -24.48 -6.55
N VAL A 87 8.94 -23.35 -6.54
CA VAL A 87 9.12 -22.27 -7.52
C VAL A 87 10.50 -21.63 -7.38
N ALA A 88 11.00 -21.43 -6.15
CA ALA A 88 12.33 -20.89 -5.89
C ALA A 88 13.44 -21.79 -6.44
N LEU A 89 13.25 -23.12 -6.42
CA LEU A 89 14.18 -24.06 -7.04
C LEU A 89 14.19 -23.96 -8.57
N ARG A 90 13.06 -23.63 -9.19
CA ARG A 90 12.91 -23.57 -10.64
C ARG A 90 13.36 -22.25 -11.27
N PHE A 91 13.10 -21.13 -10.60
CA PHE A 91 13.29 -19.78 -11.16
C PHE A 91 14.42 -19.02 -10.47
N GLN A 92 15.61 -19.04 -11.05
CA GLN A 92 16.80 -18.36 -10.50
C GLN A 92 16.64 -16.83 -10.39
N LEU A 93 15.96 -16.21 -11.39
CA LEU A 93 15.81 -14.75 -11.46
C LEU A 93 15.08 -14.15 -10.23
N ILE A 94 14.05 -14.83 -9.74
CA ILE A 94 13.22 -14.36 -8.61
C ILE A 94 13.50 -15.13 -7.32
N ARG A 95 14.51 -16.01 -7.34
CA ARG A 95 14.84 -16.92 -6.23
C ARG A 95 15.05 -16.17 -4.91
N SER A 96 15.80 -15.07 -4.94
CA SER A 96 16.09 -14.30 -3.71
C SER A 96 14.83 -13.73 -3.08
N LEU A 97 13.88 -13.22 -3.90
CA LEU A 97 12.60 -12.74 -3.43
C LEU A 97 11.76 -13.87 -2.83
N LEU A 98 11.70 -15.02 -3.51
CA LEU A 98 10.93 -16.17 -3.02
C LEU A 98 11.51 -16.74 -1.73
N VAL A 99 12.84 -16.84 -1.61
CA VAL A 99 13.51 -17.26 -0.37
C VAL A 99 13.19 -16.26 0.77
N PHE A 100 13.24 -14.96 0.49
CA PHE A 100 12.86 -13.95 1.48
C PHE A 100 11.42 -14.14 1.96
N LEU A 101 10.46 -14.37 1.06
CA LEU A 101 9.06 -14.60 1.42
C LEU A 101 8.88 -15.89 2.23
N ILE A 102 9.60 -16.95 1.89
CA ILE A 102 9.61 -18.21 2.67
C ILE A 102 10.13 -17.97 4.08
N VAL A 103 11.26 -17.28 4.22
CA VAL A 103 11.83 -16.93 5.52
C VAL A 103 10.84 -16.08 6.33
N LEU A 104 10.17 -15.13 5.69
CA LEU A 104 9.17 -14.28 6.35
C LEU A 104 7.96 -15.09 6.84
N LEU A 105 7.47 -16.05 6.04
CA LEU A 105 6.38 -16.96 6.44
C LEU A 105 6.79 -17.90 7.58
N LEU A 106 8.00 -18.45 7.54
CA LEU A 106 8.51 -19.33 8.58
C LEU A 106 8.75 -18.56 9.89
N ALA A 107 9.33 -17.36 9.82
CA ALA A 107 9.53 -16.49 10.96
C ALA A 107 8.18 -16.10 11.61
N SER A 108 7.18 -15.79 10.80
CA SER A 108 5.83 -15.48 11.28
C SER A 108 5.19 -16.64 12.03
N ALA A 109 5.32 -17.87 11.52
CA ALA A 109 4.82 -19.06 12.20
C ALA A 109 5.60 -19.34 13.50
N ALA A 110 6.94 -19.20 13.49
CA ALA A 110 7.76 -19.38 14.66
C ALA A 110 7.42 -18.36 15.76
N VAL A 111 7.31 -17.08 15.41
CA VAL A 111 6.88 -16.03 16.35
C VAL A 111 5.51 -16.35 16.92
N ASN A 112 4.55 -16.72 16.07
CA ASN A 112 3.19 -17.01 16.51
C ASN A 112 3.10 -18.25 17.41
N SER A 113 3.94 -19.27 17.18
CA SER A 113 3.99 -20.47 18.02
C SER A 113 4.77 -20.30 19.33
N MET A 114 5.81 -19.44 19.33
CA MET A 114 6.64 -19.18 20.53
C MET A 114 5.99 -18.20 21.49
N PHE A 115 5.20 -17.26 20.98
CA PHE A 115 4.59 -16.17 21.73
C PHE A 115 3.11 -16.39 21.99
N GLU A 116 2.68 -17.60 22.35
CA GLU A 116 1.31 -17.90 22.77
C GLU A 116 0.79 -16.99 23.91
N ARG A 117 1.69 -16.31 24.62
CA ARG A 117 1.37 -15.41 25.74
C ARG A 117 1.24 -13.93 25.34
N TYR A 118 1.64 -13.55 24.14
CA TYR A 118 1.53 -12.17 23.68
C TYR A 118 0.23 -12.00 22.87
N GLU A 119 -0.73 -11.32 23.46
CA GLU A 119 -1.90 -10.86 22.73
C GLU A 119 -1.41 -9.84 21.69
N PHE A 120 -1.53 -10.21 20.41
CA PHE A 120 -1.26 -9.27 19.33
C PHE A 120 -2.32 -8.17 19.37
N ASP A 121 -1.88 -6.96 19.70
CA ASP A 121 -2.75 -5.80 19.66
C ASP A 121 -2.96 -5.35 18.20
N ALA A 122 -4.08 -5.78 17.60
CA ALA A 122 -4.50 -5.35 16.26
C ALA A 122 -4.59 -3.81 16.12
N GLY A 123 -4.74 -3.10 17.22
CA GLY A 123 -4.73 -1.64 17.23
C GLY A 123 -3.35 -1.04 16.96
N VAL A 124 -2.28 -1.68 17.42
CA VAL A 124 -0.90 -1.27 17.09
C VAL A 124 -0.67 -1.41 15.59
N PHE A 125 -1.17 -2.47 14.98
CA PHE A 125 -1.14 -2.65 13.53
C PHE A 125 -1.83 -1.50 12.79
N GLY A 126 -3.08 -1.19 13.17
CA GLY A 126 -3.82 -0.07 12.61
C GLY A 126 -3.06 1.25 12.73
N GLN A 127 -2.45 1.52 13.89
CA GLN A 127 -1.64 2.74 14.11
C GLN A 127 -0.45 2.81 13.16
N ILE A 128 0.32 1.73 13.02
CA ILE A 128 1.50 1.69 12.14
C ILE A 128 1.07 1.85 10.69
N TRP A 129 0.00 1.17 10.27
CA TRP A 129 -0.53 1.25 8.92
C TRP A 129 -0.95 2.68 8.55
N TYR A 130 -1.73 3.33 9.41
CA TYR A 130 -2.16 4.71 9.16
C TYR A 130 -1.02 5.70 9.13
N ARG A 131 -0.05 5.57 10.05
CA ARG A 131 1.16 6.41 10.03
C ARG A 131 1.92 6.26 8.73
N GLN A 132 2.11 5.03 8.28
CA GLN A 132 2.79 4.74 7.02
C GLN A 132 2.01 5.29 5.82
N ALA A 133 0.70 5.08 5.76
CA ALA A 133 -0.14 5.60 4.69
C ALA A 133 -0.09 7.13 4.61
N MET A 134 -0.18 7.82 5.75
CA MET A 134 -0.09 9.29 5.80
C MET A 134 1.28 9.81 5.37
N LEU A 135 2.35 9.18 5.79
CA LEU A 135 3.70 9.54 5.34
C LEU A 135 3.82 9.40 3.82
N VAL A 136 3.32 8.30 3.26
CA VAL A 136 3.32 8.09 1.82
C VAL A 136 2.49 9.17 1.11
N TRP A 137 1.29 9.48 1.57
CA TRP A 137 0.44 10.51 0.94
C TRP A 137 1.06 11.91 0.98
N ILE A 138 1.79 12.25 2.05
CA ILE A 138 2.50 13.54 2.16
C ILE A 138 3.74 13.56 1.27
N LEU A 139 4.46 12.44 1.16
CA LEU A 139 5.68 12.35 0.37
C LEU A 139 5.42 12.06 -1.12
N LEU A 140 4.30 11.43 -1.45
CA LEU A 140 3.95 11.06 -2.82
C LEU A 140 3.97 12.25 -3.80
N PRO A 141 3.46 13.45 -3.46
CA PRO A 141 3.57 14.62 -4.33
C PRO A 141 5.00 14.99 -4.71
N TRP A 142 5.98 14.77 -3.83
CA TRP A 142 7.39 15.05 -4.13
C TRP A 142 7.91 14.15 -5.24
N PHE A 143 7.70 12.85 -5.11
CA PHE A 143 8.13 11.88 -6.11
C PHE A 143 7.38 12.08 -7.43
N THR A 144 6.06 12.19 -7.38
CA THR A 144 5.23 12.31 -8.59
C THR A 144 5.43 13.65 -9.29
N SER A 145 5.61 14.77 -8.57
CA SER A 145 5.88 16.07 -9.17
C SER A 145 7.24 16.08 -9.87
N LEU A 146 8.28 15.52 -9.26
CA LEU A 146 9.58 15.39 -9.89
C LEU A 146 9.51 14.51 -11.14
N LEU A 147 8.81 13.38 -11.08
CA LEU A 147 8.70 12.47 -12.21
C LEU A 147 7.84 13.04 -13.34
N PHE A 148 6.64 13.53 -13.03
CA PHE A 148 5.69 13.89 -14.07
C PHE A 148 5.90 15.30 -14.66
N LEU A 149 6.29 16.28 -13.84
CA LEU A 149 6.51 17.63 -14.35
C LEU A 149 7.84 17.82 -15.09
N ILE A 150 8.82 16.96 -14.84
CA ILE A 150 10.08 16.99 -15.58
C ILE A 150 9.95 16.34 -16.95
N PHE A 151 9.21 15.24 -17.05
CA PHE A 151 9.13 14.44 -18.28
C PHE A 151 7.94 14.76 -19.15
N GLN A 152 6.89 15.42 -18.62
CA GLN A 152 5.72 15.78 -19.42
C GLN A 152 5.92 17.10 -20.17
N PRO A 153 5.62 17.14 -21.47
CA PRO A 153 5.76 18.37 -22.27
C PRO A 153 4.73 19.44 -21.90
N ARG A 154 3.62 19.05 -21.26
CA ARG A 154 2.55 19.96 -20.83
C ARG A 154 2.33 19.87 -19.34
N VAL A 155 2.44 21.02 -18.66
CA VAL A 155 2.24 21.11 -17.21
C VAL A 155 0.90 20.55 -16.75
N VAL A 156 -0.17 20.85 -17.49
CA VAL A 156 -1.54 20.38 -17.17
C VAL A 156 -1.63 18.86 -17.19
N GLU A 157 -0.99 18.20 -18.14
CA GLU A 157 -0.93 16.73 -18.19
C GLU A 157 -0.13 16.16 -17.01
N GLY A 158 0.98 16.79 -16.63
CA GLY A 158 1.76 16.42 -15.46
C GLY A 158 0.96 16.55 -14.16
N LEU A 159 0.22 17.65 -13.98
CA LEU A 159 -0.69 17.83 -12.84
C LEU A 159 -1.80 16.78 -12.82
N GLY A 160 -2.36 16.42 -13.98
CA GLY A 160 -3.35 15.35 -14.09
C GLY A 160 -2.80 14.01 -13.61
N TRP A 161 -1.56 13.66 -13.96
CA TRP A 161 -0.91 12.44 -13.48
C TRP A 161 -0.64 12.45 -11.98
N ILE A 162 -0.22 13.60 -11.42
CA ILE A 162 -0.02 13.76 -9.98
C ILE A 162 -1.34 13.53 -9.23
N LEU A 163 -2.42 14.19 -9.63
CA LEU A 163 -3.73 14.02 -9.01
C LEU A 163 -4.24 12.58 -9.13
N LEU A 164 -4.10 11.97 -10.31
CA LEU A 164 -4.51 10.59 -10.54
C LEU A 164 -3.74 9.62 -9.63
N SER A 165 -2.44 9.81 -9.45
CA SER A 165 -1.63 8.98 -8.56
C SER A 165 -2.04 9.13 -7.09
N GLN A 166 -2.42 10.34 -6.66
CA GLN A 166 -2.92 10.59 -5.30
C GLN A 166 -4.27 9.90 -5.05
N ILE A 167 -5.23 10.06 -5.97
CA ILE A 167 -6.55 9.40 -5.88
C ILE A 167 -6.37 7.89 -5.86
N TYR A 168 -5.51 7.38 -6.75
CA TYR A 168 -5.22 5.96 -6.81
C TYR A 168 -4.62 5.43 -5.51
N SER A 169 -3.58 6.09 -4.97
CA SER A 169 -2.95 5.70 -3.70
C SER A 169 -3.96 5.69 -2.55
N PHE A 170 -4.87 6.68 -2.51
CA PHE A 170 -5.94 6.74 -1.51
C PHE A 170 -6.88 5.53 -1.60
N VAL A 171 -7.44 5.25 -2.78
CA VAL A 171 -8.38 4.14 -2.99
C VAL A 171 -7.69 2.80 -2.74
N PHE A 172 -6.48 2.63 -3.27
CA PHE A 172 -5.72 1.40 -3.09
C PHE A 172 -5.34 1.15 -1.63
N SER A 173 -5.04 2.20 -0.87
CA SER A 173 -4.77 2.10 0.57
C SER A 173 -5.97 1.56 1.35
N ILE A 174 -7.20 1.96 1.00
CA ILE A 174 -8.43 1.42 1.60
C ILE A 174 -8.56 -0.07 1.31
N ILE A 175 -8.42 -0.46 0.04
CA ILE A 175 -8.51 -1.86 -0.38
C ILE A 175 -7.46 -2.72 0.34
N ARG A 176 -6.21 -2.26 0.39
CA ARG A 176 -5.12 -2.95 1.09
C ARG A 176 -5.41 -3.14 2.57
N MET A 177 -5.92 -2.10 3.22
CA MET A 177 -6.25 -2.16 4.63
C MET A 177 -7.32 -3.20 4.91
N VAL A 178 -8.41 -3.18 4.17
CA VAL A 178 -9.50 -4.15 4.33
C VAL A 178 -9.04 -5.56 4.02
N PHE A 179 -8.22 -5.74 2.98
CA PHE A 179 -7.60 -7.02 2.66
C PHE A 179 -6.71 -7.53 3.80
N ALA A 180 -5.86 -6.67 4.37
CA ALA A 180 -5.02 -7.02 5.50
C ALA A 180 -5.83 -7.37 6.76
N MET A 181 -6.93 -6.64 7.03
CA MET A 181 -7.87 -6.98 8.10
C MET A 181 -8.50 -8.36 7.87
N GLY A 182 -8.90 -8.68 6.64
CA GLY A 182 -9.43 -10.00 6.28
C GLY A 182 -8.41 -11.12 6.50
N VAL A 183 -7.17 -10.92 6.08
CA VAL A 183 -6.08 -11.88 6.31
C VAL A 183 -5.83 -12.07 7.81
N LEU A 184 -5.76 -10.99 8.59
CA LEU A 184 -5.60 -11.05 10.04
C LEU A 184 -6.75 -11.81 10.71
N HIS A 185 -7.99 -11.54 10.30
CA HIS A 185 -9.16 -12.18 10.87
C HIS A 185 -9.21 -13.70 10.60
N HIS A 186 -8.87 -14.13 9.38
CA HIS A 186 -9.00 -15.53 8.99
C HIS A 186 -7.76 -16.39 9.29
N SER A 187 -6.59 -15.80 9.24
CA SER A 187 -5.32 -16.54 9.35
C SER A 187 -4.39 -16.05 10.46
N GLY A 188 -4.84 -15.12 11.27
CA GLY A 188 -4.03 -14.51 12.30
C GLY A 188 -2.74 -13.92 11.72
N LEU A 189 -1.63 -14.13 12.40
CA LEU A 189 -0.33 -13.62 11.97
C LEU A 189 0.38 -14.48 10.92
N LEU A 190 -0.16 -15.65 10.54
CA LEU A 190 0.53 -16.59 9.64
C LEU A 190 0.94 -15.98 8.29
N PHE A 191 0.03 -15.27 7.65
CA PHE A 191 0.29 -14.64 6.35
C PHE A 191 0.54 -13.14 6.44
N PHE A 192 0.26 -12.54 7.59
CA PHE A 192 0.22 -11.11 7.75
C PHE A 192 1.52 -10.39 7.34
N PRO A 193 2.73 -10.79 7.79
CA PRO A 193 3.96 -10.11 7.39
C PRO A 193 4.23 -10.18 5.89
N THR A 194 3.87 -11.30 5.26
CA THR A 194 4.02 -11.48 3.81
C THR A 194 3.05 -10.59 3.04
N VAL A 195 1.80 -10.52 3.48
CA VAL A 195 0.79 -9.62 2.89
C VAL A 195 1.18 -8.16 3.10
N TRP A 196 1.66 -7.80 4.29
CA TRP A 196 2.16 -6.47 4.56
C TRP A 196 3.28 -6.07 3.59
N PHE A 197 4.25 -6.95 3.37
CA PHE A 197 5.36 -6.66 2.47
C PHE A 197 4.91 -6.59 1.01
N LEU A 198 4.18 -7.61 0.52
CA LEU A 198 3.78 -7.71 -0.89
C LEU A 198 2.75 -6.65 -1.28
N VAL A 199 1.68 -6.56 -0.52
CA VAL A 199 0.54 -5.68 -0.84
C VAL A 199 0.75 -4.28 -0.28
N GLY A 200 1.44 -4.15 0.85
CA GLY A 200 1.82 -2.88 1.45
C GLY A 200 2.94 -2.19 0.67
N THR A 201 4.16 -2.56 0.96
CA THR A 201 5.35 -1.82 0.48
C THR A 201 5.65 -2.08 -0.99
N LEU A 202 5.72 -3.35 -1.39
CA LEU A 202 6.08 -3.71 -2.76
C LEU A 202 4.95 -3.35 -3.75
N GLY A 203 3.70 -3.56 -3.36
CA GLY A 203 2.55 -3.19 -4.18
C GLY A 203 2.55 -1.70 -4.52
N GLU A 204 2.79 -0.84 -3.55
CA GLU A 204 2.84 0.62 -3.75
C GLU A 204 3.97 1.04 -4.70
N LEU A 205 5.15 0.45 -4.53
CA LEU A 205 6.28 0.68 -5.44
C LEU A 205 5.97 0.26 -6.89
N ILE A 206 5.39 -0.93 -7.08
CA ILE A 206 5.02 -1.44 -8.40
C ILE A 206 4.03 -0.50 -9.09
N PHE A 207 3.05 0.00 -8.36
CA PHE A 207 2.08 0.93 -8.92
C PHE A 207 2.68 2.27 -9.31
N LEU A 208 3.55 2.83 -8.49
CA LEU A 208 4.27 4.06 -8.86
C LEU A 208 5.09 3.88 -10.14
N LEU A 209 5.76 2.73 -10.27
CA LEU A 209 6.51 2.40 -11.49
C LEU A 209 5.60 2.22 -12.70
N GLN A 210 4.41 1.64 -12.55
CA GLN A 210 3.44 1.50 -13.64
C GLN A 210 2.90 2.86 -14.09
N PHE A 211 2.49 3.73 -13.18
CA PHE A 211 2.06 5.09 -13.52
C PHE A 211 3.14 5.86 -14.24
N TYR A 212 4.37 5.78 -13.76
CA TYR A 212 5.53 6.39 -14.39
C TYR A 212 5.75 5.85 -15.81
N SER A 213 5.75 4.53 -15.99
CA SER A 213 5.93 3.89 -17.29
C SER A 213 4.85 4.31 -18.31
N ILE A 214 3.58 4.31 -17.90
CA ILE A 214 2.46 4.74 -18.74
C ILE A 214 2.59 6.22 -19.11
N SER A 215 2.97 7.06 -18.15
CA SER A 215 3.17 8.50 -18.36
C SER A 215 4.25 8.78 -19.40
N ILE A 216 5.42 8.13 -19.26
CA ILE A 216 6.51 8.26 -20.24
C ILE A 216 6.11 7.75 -21.61
N HIS A 217 5.50 6.57 -21.68
CA HIS A 217 5.09 6.00 -22.96
C HIS A 217 4.15 6.94 -23.73
N ARG A 218 3.21 7.58 -23.04
CA ARG A 218 2.32 8.59 -23.65
C ARG A 218 3.06 9.86 -24.07
N ALA A 219 4.02 10.33 -23.27
CA ALA A 219 4.81 11.52 -23.60
C ALA A 219 5.68 11.29 -24.84
N THR A 220 6.38 10.15 -24.91
CA THR A 220 7.22 9.80 -26.06
C THR A 220 6.42 9.54 -27.33
N GLY A 221 5.26 8.88 -27.24
CA GLY A 221 4.36 8.67 -28.38
C GLY A 221 3.89 9.98 -29.01
N LYS A 222 3.52 10.98 -28.21
CA LYS A 222 3.12 12.31 -28.69
C LYS A 222 4.28 13.06 -29.37
N GLN A 223 5.49 12.95 -28.84
CA GLN A 223 6.68 13.57 -29.45
C GLN A 223 7.00 12.94 -30.82
N PHE A 224 6.83 11.63 -30.96
CA PHE A 224 7.04 10.93 -32.22
C PHE A 224 6.01 11.36 -33.28
N GLN A 225 4.74 11.46 -32.91
CA GLN A 225 3.67 11.93 -33.82
C GLN A 225 3.90 13.39 -34.25
N ALA A 226 4.29 14.26 -33.32
CA ALA A 226 4.60 15.65 -33.66
C ALA A 226 5.78 15.75 -34.64
N ARG A 227 6.84 14.98 -34.49
CA ARG A 227 7.98 14.96 -35.43
C ARG A 227 7.58 14.40 -36.80
N ALA A 228 6.74 13.35 -36.84
CA ALA A 228 6.26 12.77 -38.08
C ALA A 228 5.40 13.76 -38.91
N SER A 229 4.55 14.53 -38.21
CA SER A 229 3.72 15.57 -38.88
C SER A 229 4.55 16.73 -39.48
N TRP A 230 5.64 17.11 -38.83
CA TRP A 230 6.57 18.12 -39.37
C TRP A 230 7.31 17.59 -40.60
N ALA A 231 7.74 16.34 -40.60
CA ALA A 231 8.45 15.75 -41.73
C ALA A 231 7.55 15.52 -42.96
N SER A 232 6.23 15.42 -42.78
CA SER A 232 5.26 15.27 -43.88
C SER A 232 4.78 16.60 -44.48
N SER A 233 5.08 17.73 -43.81
CA SER A 233 4.69 19.09 -44.24
C SER A 233 5.83 19.89 -44.91
N SER A 234 7.02 19.34 -44.94
CA SER A 234 8.21 19.84 -45.63
C SER A 234 8.43 19.12 -46.95
#